data_698decb8791436731ac7c05c442c894c
#
_entry.id   698decb8791436731ac7c05c442c894c
#
_cell.length_a   1.000
_cell.length_b   1.000
_cell.length_c   1.000
_cell.angle_alpha   90.00
_cell.angle_beta   90.00
_cell.angle_gamma   90.00
#
_symmetry.space_group_name_H-M   'P 1'
#
loop_
_entity.id
_entity.type
_entity.pdbx_description
1 polymer ?
#
loop_
_entity_poly.entity_id
_entity_poly.type
_entity_poly.pdbx_seq_one_letter_code
_entity_poly.pdbx_strand_id
1 'polypeptide(L)'
;LIIRGINVFPSQVESVILEMPEFEPVYMLVVDRINSLDTLQVQVEVRKDYFSDELGAMLQLRKRLADKLKSVLSISADIRLMEPNSIPRSEGKSMRVIDKRQLK
;
A
#
# COMPACT_ATOMS: atom_id res chain seq x y z
N LEU A 1 12.55 -2.64 5.77
CA LEU A 1 11.65 -2.24 6.87
C LEU A 1 11.31 -3.42 7.73
N ILE A 2 11.46 -3.28 9.03
CA ILE A 2 11.04 -4.30 9.96
C ILE A 2 9.75 -3.83 10.62
N ILE A 3 8.67 -4.60 10.43
CA ILE A 3 7.34 -4.28 10.94
C ILE A 3 6.85 -5.50 11.69
N ARG A 4 6.60 -5.36 12.98
CA ARG A 4 6.18 -6.46 13.85
C ARG A 4 7.14 -7.66 13.78
N GLY A 5 8.45 -7.38 13.68
CA GLY A 5 9.46 -8.43 13.58
C GLY A 5 9.59 -9.07 12.20
N ILE A 6 8.81 -8.63 11.23
CA ILE A 6 8.84 -9.14 9.86
C ILE A 6 9.56 -8.13 8.97
N ASN A 7 10.48 -8.60 8.17
CA ASN A 7 11.20 -7.74 7.23
C ASN A 7 10.34 -7.55 5.97
N VAL A 8 9.90 -6.32 5.75
CA VAL A 8 9.06 -5.95 4.63
C VAL A 8 9.86 -5.13 3.62
N PHE A 9 9.87 -5.54 2.38
CA PHE A 9 10.57 -4.82 1.30
C PHE A 9 9.56 -4.14 0.39
N PRO A 10 9.76 -2.85 0.07
CA PRO A 10 8.87 -2.16 -0.87
C PRO A 10 8.72 -2.89 -2.21
N SER A 11 9.76 -3.59 -2.66
CA SER A 11 9.71 -4.37 -3.90
C SER A 11 8.68 -5.49 -3.86
N GLN A 12 8.40 -6.05 -2.67
CA GLN A 12 7.36 -7.07 -2.53
C GLN A 12 5.99 -6.48 -2.78
N VAL A 13 5.75 -5.29 -2.23
CA VAL A 13 4.48 -4.58 -2.43
C VAL A 13 4.33 -4.18 -3.90
N GLU A 14 5.39 -3.66 -4.49
CA GLU A 14 5.37 -3.27 -5.91
C GLU A 14 5.05 -4.46 -6.81
N SER A 15 5.65 -5.62 -6.56
CA SER A 15 5.38 -6.82 -7.36
C SER A 15 3.91 -7.19 -7.35
N VAL A 16 3.26 -7.12 -6.20
CA VAL A 16 1.83 -7.43 -6.09
C VAL A 16 1.00 -6.41 -6.85
N ILE A 17 1.32 -5.14 -6.69
CA ILE A 17 0.58 -4.07 -7.38
C ILE A 17 0.70 -4.23 -8.90
N LEU A 18 1.88 -4.56 -9.39
CA LEU A 18 2.11 -4.74 -10.83
C LEU A 18 1.37 -5.94 -11.41
N GLU A 19 1.01 -6.92 -10.58
CA GLU A 19 0.22 -8.07 -11.02
C GLU A 19 -1.26 -7.74 -11.23
N MET A 20 -1.72 -6.61 -10.68
CA MET A 20 -3.13 -6.24 -10.72
C MET A 20 -3.33 -5.10 -11.72
N PRO A 21 -4.04 -5.37 -12.85
CA PRO A 21 -4.20 -4.36 -13.90
C PRO A 21 -5.02 -3.14 -13.48
N GLU A 22 -5.75 -3.26 -12.38
CA GLU A 22 -6.59 -2.16 -11.87
C GLU A 22 -5.78 -1.02 -11.25
N PHE A 23 -4.50 -1.23 -10.97
CA PHE A 23 -3.68 -0.24 -10.28
C PHE A 23 -2.64 0.40 -11.18
N GLU A 24 -2.40 1.70 -10.94
CA GLU A 24 -1.20 2.35 -11.45
C GLU A 24 0.00 1.91 -10.60
N PRO A 25 1.22 1.90 -11.16
CA PRO A 25 2.41 1.58 -10.38
C PRO A 25 2.84 2.78 -9.51
N VAL A 26 1.89 3.41 -8.87
CA VAL A 26 2.11 4.58 -8.00
C VAL A 26 1.53 4.25 -6.64
N TYR A 27 2.40 4.17 -5.64
CA TYR A 27 2.01 3.76 -4.31
C TYR A 27 2.87 4.46 -3.27
N MET A 28 2.39 4.42 -2.03
CA MET A 28 3.10 4.95 -0.88
C MET A 28 2.91 4.00 0.29
N LEU A 29 4.00 3.66 0.95
CA LEU A 29 3.96 2.87 2.17
C LEU A 29 4.07 3.82 3.35
N VAL A 30 3.12 3.75 4.26
CA VAL A 30 3.15 4.56 5.48
C VAL A 30 3.27 3.62 6.67
N VAL A 31 4.36 3.75 7.41
CA VAL A 31 4.63 2.95 8.60
C VAL A 31 4.45 3.84 9.81
N ASP A 32 3.71 3.35 10.79
CA ASP A 32 3.44 4.11 12.01
C ASP A 32 3.51 3.15 13.19
N ARG A 33 3.50 3.70 14.38
CA ARG A 33 3.43 2.93 15.62
C ARG A 33 2.32 3.51 16.48
N ILE A 34 1.29 2.71 16.70
CA ILE A 34 0.10 3.11 17.44
C ILE A 34 -0.06 2.16 18.63
N ASN A 35 -0.07 2.69 19.84
CA ASN A 35 -0.18 1.89 21.06
C ASN A 35 0.87 0.78 21.13
N SER A 36 2.13 1.13 20.80
CA SER A 36 3.27 0.21 20.80
C SER A 36 3.19 -0.88 19.74
N LEU A 37 2.28 -0.77 18.79
CA LEU A 37 2.13 -1.72 17.70
C LEU A 37 2.47 -1.05 16.37
N ASP A 38 3.37 -1.65 15.61
CA ASP A 38 3.69 -1.18 14.28
C ASP A 38 2.54 -1.43 13.32
N THR A 39 2.22 -0.43 12.51
CA THR A 39 1.18 -0.53 11.48
C THR A 39 1.77 -0.23 10.12
N LEU A 40 1.22 -0.88 9.09
CA LEU A 40 1.58 -0.64 7.71
C LEU A 40 0.33 -0.25 6.94
N GLN A 41 0.38 0.92 6.30
CA GLN A 41 -0.67 1.36 5.38
C GLN A 41 -0.08 1.39 3.98
N VAL A 42 -0.79 0.83 3.03
CA VAL A 42 -0.42 0.89 1.61
C VAL A 42 -1.41 1.78 0.89
N GLN A 43 -0.95 2.90 0.37
CA GLN A 43 -1.73 3.78 -0.47
C GLN A 43 -1.37 3.47 -1.92
N VAL A 44 -2.35 3.25 -2.76
CA VAL A 44 -2.12 2.91 -4.16
C VAL A 44 -3.19 3.57 -5.02
N GLU A 45 -2.78 4.08 -6.18
CA GLU A 45 -3.72 4.69 -7.11
C GLU A 45 -4.42 3.65 -7.95
N VAL A 46 -5.74 3.80 -8.06
CA VAL A 46 -6.55 2.99 -8.96
C VAL A 46 -6.51 3.67 -10.33
N ARG A 47 -6.36 2.87 -11.39
CA ARG A 47 -6.40 3.40 -12.76
C ARG A 47 -7.74 4.04 -13.04
N LYS A 48 -7.73 5.10 -13.84
CA LYS A 48 -8.92 5.86 -14.18
C LYS A 48 -10.05 4.96 -14.70
N ASP A 49 -9.71 3.96 -15.49
CA ASP A 49 -10.69 3.04 -16.09
C ASP A 49 -11.37 2.14 -15.06
N TYR A 50 -10.74 1.94 -13.93
CA TYR A 50 -11.25 1.06 -12.87
C TYR A 50 -11.75 1.82 -11.65
N PHE A 51 -11.44 3.09 -11.55
CA PHE A 51 -11.90 3.90 -10.43
C PHE A 51 -13.40 4.15 -10.56
N SER A 52 -14.12 3.89 -9.47
CA SER A 52 -15.58 3.96 -9.48
C SER A 52 -16.09 4.55 -8.17
N ASP A 53 -17.21 5.25 -8.24
CA ASP A 53 -17.92 5.70 -7.05
C ASP A 53 -18.74 4.57 -6.42
N GLU A 54 -18.78 3.40 -7.06
CA GLU A 54 -19.49 2.26 -6.53
C GLU A 54 -18.68 1.62 -5.40
N LEU A 55 -19.18 1.78 -4.19
CA LEU A 55 -18.48 1.35 -2.99
C LEU A 55 -18.19 -0.15 -3.00
N GLY A 56 -19.14 -0.97 -3.44
CA GLY A 56 -18.95 -2.42 -3.46
C GLY A 56 -17.78 -2.86 -4.31
N ALA A 57 -17.63 -2.26 -5.49
CA ALA A 57 -16.52 -2.59 -6.39
C ALA A 57 -15.19 -2.20 -5.77
N MET A 58 -15.12 -1.03 -5.14
CA MET A 58 -13.88 -0.56 -4.51
C MET A 58 -13.53 -1.38 -3.29
N LEU A 59 -14.50 -1.81 -2.50
CA LEU A 59 -14.25 -2.67 -1.35
C LEU A 59 -13.72 -4.04 -1.76
N GLN A 60 -14.25 -4.61 -2.85
CA GLN A 60 -13.74 -5.88 -3.38
C GLN A 60 -12.32 -5.75 -3.89
N LEU A 61 -12.02 -4.67 -4.58
CA LEU A 61 -10.67 -4.42 -5.09
C LEU A 61 -9.68 -4.29 -3.93
N ARG A 62 -10.05 -3.53 -2.91
CA ARG A 62 -9.22 -3.37 -1.71
C ARG A 62 -8.96 -4.70 -1.02
N LYS A 63 -10.00 -5.52 -0.89
CA LYS A 63 -9.87 -6.83 -0.25
C LYS A 63 -8.95 -7.74 -1.04
N ARG A 64 -9.06 -7.76 -2.36
CA ARG A 64 -8.19 -8.57 -3.21
C ARG A 64 -6.72 -8.19 -3.03
N LEU A 65 -6.44 -6.90 -2.99
CA LEU A 65 -5.07 -6.43 -2.78
C LEU A 65 -4.59 -6.79 -1.37
N ALA A 66 -5.42 -6.57 -0.36
CA ALA A 66 -5.07 -6.88 1.03
C ALA A 66 -4.73 -8.37 1.20
N ASP A 67 -5.52 -9.24 0.60
CA ASP A 67 -5.31 -10.69 0.70
C ASP A 67 -4.00 -11.11 0.00
N LYS A 68 -3.72 -10.54 -1.17
CA LYS A 68 -2.48 -10.82 -1.89
C LYS A 68 -1.26 -10.34 -1.11
N LEU A 69 -1.35 -9.14 -0.55
CA LEU A 69 -0.24 -8.60 0.23
C LEU A 69 0.00 -9.41 1.50
N LYS A 70 -1.05 -9.82 2.18
CA LYS A 70 -0.90 -10.66 3.37
C LYS A 70 -0.20 -11.97 3.04
N SER A 71 -0.54 -12.56 1.91
CA SER A 71 0.09 -13.80 1.47
C SER A 71 1.60 -13.63 1.23
N VAL A 72 2.01 -12.49 0.70
CA VAL A 72 3.41 -12.21 0.38
C VAL A 72 4.18 -11.72 1.60
N LEU A 73 3.57 -10.83 2.38
CA LEU A 73 4.27 -10.14 3.48
C LEU A 73 4.17 -10.87 4.81
N SER A 74 3.21 -11.76 4.97
CA SER A 74 2.91 -12.46 6.23
C SER A 74 2.38 -11.54 7.33
N ILE A 75 2.04 -10.31 7.00
CA ILE A 75 1.39 -9.37 7.91
C ILE A 75 0.22 -8.72 7.21
N SER A 76 -0.74 -8.23 8.00
CA SER A 76 -1.87 -7.48 7.46
C SER A 76 -1.47 -6.04 7.25
N ALA A 77 -1.86 -5.49 6.10
CA ALA A 77 -1.68 -4.07 5.80
C ALA A 77 -3.04 -3.41 5.67
N ASP A 78 -3.10 -2.15 6.09
CA ASP A 78 -4.27 -1.32 5.84
C ASP A 78 -4.14 -0.76 4.42
N ILE A 79 -5.14 -0.99 3.59
CA ILE A 79 -5.10 -0.59 2.20
C ILE A 79 -5.95 0.67 2.01
N ARG A 80 -5.36 1.67 1.36
CA ARG A 80 -6.07 2.87 1.00
C ARG A 80 -6.02 3.04 -0.51
N LEU A 81 -7.18 2.92 -1.15
CA LEU A 81 -7.29 3.15 -2.58
C LEU A 81 -7.37 4.65 -2.83
N MET A 82 -6.50 5.14 -3.70
CA MET A 82 -6.40 6.56 -3.99
C MET A 82 -6.92 6.86 -5.38
N GLU A 83 -7.47 8.06 -5.54
CA GLU A 83 -7.93 8.52 -6.84
C GLU A 83 -6.75 8.65 -7.81
N PRO A 84 -6.99 8.52 -9.11
CA PRO A 84 -5.94 8.75 -10.11
C PRO A 84 -5.28 10.12 -9.91
N ASN A 85 -3.95 10.15 -10.02
CA ASN A 85 -3.13 11.36 -9.90
C ASN A 85 -3.16 12.03 -8.53
N SER A 86 -3.57 11.31 -7.48
CA SER A 86 -3.66 11.87 -6.13
C SER A 86 -2.37 11.70 -5.32
N ILE A 87 -1.55 10.71 -5.65
CA ILE A 87 -0.26 10.51 -4.97
C ILE A 87 0.81 11.31 -5.69
N PRO A 88 1.57 12.15 -4.99
CA PRO A 88 2.65 12.91 -5.64
C PRO A 88 3.65 11.98 -6.31
N ARG A 89 3.99 12.28 -7.56
CA ARG A 89 5.04 11.55 -8.27
C ARG A 89 6.37 12.13 -7.87
N SER A 90 7.28 11.26 -7.47
CA SER A 90 8.65 11.66 -7.17
C SER A 90 9.59 11.04 -8.18
N GLU A 91 10.74 11.67 -8.36
CA GLU A 91 11.73 11.19 -9.32
C GLU A 91 12.50 9.97 -8.82
N GLY A 92 12.40 9.65 -7.54
CA GLY A 92 13.14 8.55 -6.95
C GLY A 92 12.27 7.60 -6.15
N LYS A 93 12.69 6.34 -6.11
CA LYS A 93 11.98 5.30 -5.36
C LYS A 93 12.06 5.54 -3.85
N SER A 94 13.01 6.34 -3.39
CA SER A 94 13.17 6.61 -1.97
C SER A 94 11.99 7.35 -1.35
N MET A 95 11.16 8.00 -2.18
CA MET A 95 10.00 8.74 -1.70
C MET A 95 8.73 7.88 -1.57
N ARG A 96 8.84 6.57 -1.75
CA ARG A 96 7.69 5.67 -1.67
C ARG A 96 7.40 5.16 -0.26
N VAL A 97 8.25 5.51 0.70
CA VAL A 97 8.10 5.07 2.09
C VAL A 97 8.11 6.27 3.01
N ILE A 98 7.09 6.36 3.85
CA ILE A 98 7.04 7.34 4.94
C ILE A 98 7.01 6.55 6.24
N ASP A 99 8.06 6.64 7.04
CA ASP A 99 8.14 5.97 8.32
C ASP A 99 7.92 7.00 9.43
N LYS A 100 6.76 6.92 10.07
CA LYS A 100 6.36 7.86 11.11
C LYS A 100 6.75 7.40 12.51
N ARG A 101 7.35 6.22 12.62
CA ARG A 101 7.76 5.72 13.94
C ARG A 101 8.88 6.59 14.47
N GLN A 102 8.75 6.99 15.71
CA GLN A 102 9.82 7.75 16.35
C GLN A 102 10.86 6.79 16.88
N LEU A 103 11.99 6.79 16.25
CA LEU A 103 13.13 5.99 16.67
C LEU A 103 14.02 6.88 17.51
N LYS A 104 14.01 6.65 18.78
CA LYS A 104 14.88 7.38 19.71
C LYS A 104 15.99 6.49 20.19
#